data_69636a042118395467416643ae9bc7c9
#
_entry.id   69636a042118395467416643ae9bc7c9
#
_cell.length_a   1.000
_cell.length_b   1.000
_cell.length_c   1.000
_cell.angle_alpha   90.00
_cell.angle_beta   90.00
_cell.angle_gamma   90.00
#
_symmetry.space_group_name_H-M   'P 1'
#
loop_
_entity.id
_entity.type
_entity.pdbx_description
1 polymer ?
#
loop_
_entity_poly.entity_id
_entity_poly.type
_entity_poly.pdbx_seq_one_letter_code
_entity_poly.pdbx_strand_id
1 'polypeptide(L)'
;MKRAFLISFTDNGQSLAEKIASGLNQKGMEAKASRCGKPLSLSDFASLGFKEADALVFVGAMGIAIRAIAPHVVSKVKDPAVVVIDEKGNNAISVLSGHLGGGNELTHLVAEIAGANPVITTATDVQGVFAIDLWTKKNNCK
;
A
#
# COMPACT_ATOMS: atom_id res chain seq x y z
N MET A 1 -6.72 10.48 0.55
CA MET A 1 -5.45 9.86 0.92
C MET A 1 -4.32 10.87 0.73
N LYS A 2 -3.64 11.22 1.80
CA LYS A 2 -2.68 12.31 1.77
C LYS A 2 -1.25 11.90 2.06
N ARG A 3 -1.03 11.01 3.04
CA ARG A 3 0.31 10.68 3.50
C ARG A 3 0.60 9.21 3.31
N ALA A 4 1.70 8.92 2.65
CA ALA A 4 2.15 7.55 2.41
C ALA A 4 3.57 7.38 2.95
N PHE A 5 3.76 6.36 3.77
CA PHE A 5 5.09 6.01 4.26
C PHE A 5 5.53 4.71 3.56
N LEU A 6 6.75 4.72 3.05
CA LEU A 6 7.30 3.57 2.35
C LEU A 6 8.53 3.07 3.10
N ILE A 7 8.75 1.75 3.10
CA ILE A 7 9.95 1.17 3.71
C ILE A 7 10.55 0.12 2.78
N SER A 8 11.86 0.09 2.75
CA SER A 8 12.62 -0.87 1.97
C SER A 8 13.64 -1.57 2.87
N PHE A 9 14.24 -2.64 2.35
CA PHE A 9 15.14 -3.48 3.13
C PHE A 9 16.48 -3.72 2.44
N THR A 10 16.56 -3.40 1.16
CA THR A 10 17.76 -3.61 0.34
C THR A 10 18.05 -2.35 -0.46
N ASP A 11 19.23 -2.29 -1.07
CA ASP A 11 19.60 -1.15 -1.90
C ASP A 11 18.68 -1.06 -3.13
N ASN A 12 18.41 -2.20 -3.76
CA ASN A 12 17.49 -2.21 -4.91
C ASN A 12 16.10 -1.78 -4.49
N GLY A 13 15.64 -2.26 -3.35
CA GLY A 13 14.33 -1.87 -2.81
C GLY A 13 14.27 -0.40 -2.49
N GLN A 14 15.37 0.17 -1.98
CA GLN A 14 15.39 1.59 -1.66
C GLN A 14 15.27 2.46 -2.91
N SER A 15 15.99 2.09 -3.96
CA SER A 15 15.87 2.81 -5.24
C SER A 15 14.44 2.79 -5.76
N LEU A 16 13.79 1.63 -5.68
CA LEU A 16 12.40 1.51 -6.10
C LEU A 16 11.47 2.32 -5.20
N ALA A 17 11.69 2.25 -3.88
CA ALA A 17 10.87 3.00 -2.92
C ALA A 17 10.96 4.51 -3.19
N GLU A 18 12.15 5.01 -3.49
CA GLU A 18 12.34 6.41 -3.79
C GLU A 18 11.66 6.82 -5.08
N LYS A 19 11.72 5.95 -6.09
CA LYS A 19 11.03 6.18 -7.35
C LYS A 19 9.52 6.26 -7.14
N ILE A 20 8.98 5.34 -6.35
CA ILE A 20 7.56 5.32 -6.05
C ILE A 20 7.16 6.57 -5.27
N ALA A 21 7.92 6.91 -4.23
CA ALA A 21 7.63 8.08 -3.42
C ALA A 21 7.64 9.36 -4.27
N SER A 22 8.60 9.48 -5.16
CA SER A 22 8.67 10.62 -6.06
C SER A 22 7.44 10.71 -6.96
N GLY A 23 7.02 9.57 -7.51
CA GLY A 23 5.82 9.53 -8.34
C GLY A 23 4.56 9.89 -7.56
N LEU A 24 4.44 9.41 -6.33
CA LEU A 24 3.30 9.73 -5.48
C LEU A 24 3.29 11.22 -5.12
N ASN A 25 4.45 11.80 -4.86
CA ASN A 25 4.55 13.23 -4.58
C ASN A 25 4.10 14.06 -5.77
N GLN A 26 4.42 13.62 -6.98
CA GLN A 26 3.98 14.30 -8.19
C GLN A 26 2.46 14.25 -8.36
N LYS A 27 1.81 13.27 -7.75
CA LYS A 27 0.35 13.14 -7.77
C LYS A 27 -0.31 13.85 -6.61
N GLY A 28 0.43 14.63 -5.85
CA GLY A 28 -0.13 15.44 -4.78
C GLY A 28 -0.15 14.77 -3.42
N MET A 29 0.42 13.60 -3.28
CA MET A 29 0.55 12.94 -1.99
C MET A 29 1.82 13.42 -1.28
N GLU A 30 1.86 13.21 0.03
CA GLU A 30 3.05 13.44 0.83
C GLU A 30 3.66 12.07 1.12
N ALA A 31 4.58 11.65 0.27
CA ALA A 31 5.18 10.33 0.35
C ALA A 31 6.63 10.41 0.80
N LYS A 32 6.99 9.53 1.72
CA LYS A 32 8.34 9.49 2.27
C LYS A 32 8.85 8.05 2.30
N ALA A 33 10.02 7.83 1.72
CA ALA A 33 10.65 6.51 1.67
C ALA A 33 11.74 6.42 2.73
N SER A 34 11.75 5.29 3.47
CA SER A 34 12.75 5.02 4.50
C SER A 34 13.40 3.66 4.26
N ARG A 35 14.66 3.55 4.65
CA ARG A 35 15.34 2.27 4.69
C ARG A 35 15.22 1.69 6.09
N CYS A 36 14.84 0.42 6.21
CA CYS A 36 14.69 -0.24 7.50
C CYS A 36 15.97 -0.10 8.33
N GLY A 37 15.82 0.37 9.57
CA GLY A 37 16.95 0.57 10.47
C GLY A 37 17.69 1.89 10.30
N LYS A 38 17.20 2.81 9.42
CA LYS A 38 17.89 4.08 9.16
C LYS A 38 16.90 5.22 9.04
N PRO A 39 16.42 5.80 10.15
CA PRO A 39 16.65 5.38 11.53
C PRO A 39 15.59 4.41 12.08
N LEU A 40 14.43 4.29 11.40
CA LEU A 40 13.31 3.54 11.95
C LEU A 40 13.50 2.04 11.80
N SER A 41 13.26 1.31 12.88
CA SER A 41 13.11 -0.13 12.81
C SER A 41 11.79 -0.45 12.11
N LEU A 42 11.64 -1.70 11.68
CA LEU A 42 10.39 -2.14 11.07
C LEU A 42 9.21 -1.98 12.03
N SER A 43 9.41 -2.31 13.31
CA SER A 43 8.38 -2.17 14.33
C SER A 43 7.97 -0.71 14.52
N ASP A 44 8.94 0.18 14.60
CA ASP A 44 8.66 1.61 14.75
C ASP A 44 7.98 2.18 13.51
N PHE A 45 8.40 1.73 12.34
CA PHE A 45 7.78 2.14 11.09
C PHE A 45 6.28 1.79 11.09
N ALA A 46 5.97 0.54 11.43
CA ALA A 46 4.58 0.09 11.44
C ALA A 46 3.76 0.84 12.48
N SER A 47 4.30 1.01 13.67
CA SER A 47 3.63 1.73 14.74
C SER A 47 3.32 3.17 14.34
N LEU A 48 4.32 3.87 13.82
CA LEU A 48 4.18 5.26 13.40
C LEU A 48 3.22 5.37 12.22
N GLY A 49 3.34 4.45 11.27
CA GLY A 49 2.50 4.44 10.08
C GLY A 49 1.03 4.29 10.40
N PHE A 50 0.70 3.38 11.33
CA PHE A 50 -0.69 3.18 11.71
C PHE A 50 -1.27 4.37 12.48
N LYS A 51 -0.43 5.19 13.07
CA LYS A 51 -0.87 6.40 13.75
C LYS A 51 -1.00 7.60 12.83
N GLU A 52 -0.09 7.75 11.89
CA GLU A 52 0.05 9.00 11.15
C GLU A 52 -0.17 8.92 9.65
N ALA A 53 -0.06 7.74 9.06
CA ALA A 53 -0.14 7.63 7.61
C ALA A 53 -1.51 7.17 7.16
N ASP A 54 -1.88 7.57 5.96
CA ASP A 54 -3.08 7.05 5.28
C ASP A 54 -2.75 5.77 4.54
N ALA A 55 -1.49 5.57 4.20
CA ALA A 55 -1.05 4.43 3.42
C ALA A 55 0.36 4.02 3.79
N LEU A 56 0.61 2.72 3.76
CA LEU A 56 1.94 2.14 3.93
C LEU A 56 2.29 1.31 2.71
N VAL A 57 3.50 1.48 2.21
CA VAL A 57 4.00 0.68 1.10
C VAL A 57 5.26 -0.03 1.56
N PHE A 58 5.22 -1.36 1.52
CA PHE A 58 6.38 -2.19 1.86
C PHE A 58 7.04 -2.65 0.58
N VAL A 59 8.30 -2.31 0.41
CA VAL A 59 9.06 -2.73 -0.78
C VAL A 59 9.94 -3.91 -0.35
N GLY A 60 9.38 -5.10 -0.49
CA GLY A 60 10.04 -6.33 -0.04
C GLY A 60 9.06 -7.49 0.04
N ALA A 61 9.43 -8.48 0.85
CA ALA A 61 8.65 -9.71 0.96
C ALA A 61 7.33 -9.51 1.71
N MET A 62 6.28 -10.14 1.20
CA MET A 62 4.95 -10.08 1.80
C MET A 62 4.94 -10.53 3.27
N GLY A 63 5.66 -11.60 3.59
CA GLY A 63 5.68 -12.12 4.96
C GLY A 63 6.22 -11.12 5.96
N ILE A 64 7.21 -10.34 5.56
CA ILE A 64 7.79 -9.31 6.42
C ILE A 64 6.73 -8.23 6.71
N ALA A 65 6.02 -7.81 5.67
CA ALA A 65 4.98 -6.80 5.81
C ALA A 65 3.85 -7.29 6.72
N ILE A 66 3.38 -8.51 6.50
CA ILE A 66 2.28 -9.08 7.29
C ILE A 66 2.65 -9.13 8.77
N ARG A 67 3.86 -9.60 9.09
CA ARG A 67 4.29 -9.67 10.49
C ARG A 67 4.43 -8.29 11.11
N ALA A 68 4.84 -7.30 10.31
CA ALA A 68 5.01 -5.95 10.82
C ALA A 68 3.67 -5.29 11.16
N ILE A 69 2.65 -5.49 10.33
CA ILE A 69 1.37 -4.81 10.54
C ILE A 69 0.42 -5.57 11.48
N ALA A 70 0.61 -6.88 11.62
CA ALA A 70 -0.35 -7.71 12.36
C ALA A 70 -0.70 -7.17 13.76
N PRO A 71 0.26 -6.71 14.57
CA PRO A 71 -0.08 -6.18 15.90
C PRO A 71 -0.93 -4.92 15.89
N HIS A 72 -1.01 -4.24 14.76
CA HIS A 72 -1.65 -2.93 14.68
C HIS A 72 -3.00 -2.96 13.96
N VAL A 73 -3.33 -4.07 13.31
CA VAL A 73 -4.56 -4.18 12.53
C VAL A 73 -5.79 -4.15 13.44
N VAL A 74 -6.71 -3.22 13.19
CA VAL A 74 -7.90 -3.01 14.00
C VAL A 74 -9.17 -3.16 13.16
N SER A 75 -9.31 -2.34 12.13
CA SER A 75 -10.51 -2.39 11.30
C SER A 75 -10.24 -1.77 9.93
N LYS A 76 -10.98 -2.21 8.93
CA LYS A 76 -10.84 -1.69 7.57
C LYS A 76 -11.25 -0.22 7.45
N VAL A 77 -11.91 0.31 8.45
CA VAL A 77 -12.32 1.72 8.46
C VAL A 77 -11.21 2.62 9.00
N LYS A 78 -10.48 2.13 9.99
CA LYS A 78 -9.45 2.93 10.67
C LYS A 78 -8.04 2.69 10.17
N ASP A 79 -7.76 1.47 9.72
CA ASP A 79 -6.41 1.11 9.34
C ASP A 79 -5.98 1.80 8.04
N PRO A 80 -4.71 2.11 7.90
CA PRO A 80 -4.21 2.65 6.64
C PRO A 80 -4.31 1.61 5.54
N ALA A 81 -4.30 2.06 4.29
CA ALA A 81 -4.15 1.17 3.16
C ALA A 81 -2.74 0.60 3.21
N VAL A 82 -2.60 -0.69 2.91
CA VAL A 82 -1.29 -1.33 2.89
C VAL A 82 -1.08 -1.99 1.55
N VAL A 83 0.04 -1.66 0.91
CA VAL A 83 0.45 -2.21 -0.38
C VAL A 83 1.83 -2.80 -0.22
N VAL A 84 2.04 -3.98 -0.82
CA VAL A 84 3.35 -4.62 -0.86
C VAL A 84 3.78 -4.73 -2.31
N ILE A 85 5.02 -4.35 -2.59
CA ILE A 85 5.62 -4.53 -3.92
C ILE A 85 6.97 -5.19 -3.72
N ASP A 86 7.27 -6.19 -4.56
CA ASP A 86 8.56 -6.85 -4.48
C ASP A 86 9.68 -5.90 -4.93
N GLU A 87 10.89 -6.12 -4.45
CA GLU A 87 11.98 -5.17 -4.68
C GLU A 87 12.39 -5.03 -6.15
N LYS A 88 11.99 -5.98 -6.99
CA LYS A 88 12.24 -5.89 -8.42
C LYS A 88 11.12 -5.16 -9.17
N GLY A 89 10.04 -4.84 -8.47
CA GLY A 89 8.95 -4.12 -9.08
C GLY A 89 8.08 -4.94 -10.02
N ASN A 90 7.94 -6.24 -9.76
CA ASN A 90 7.16 -7.11 -10.63
C ASN A 90 5.67 -7.06 -10.30
N ASN A 91 5.33 -7.11 -9.02
CA ASN A 91 3.94 -7.17 -8.59
C ASN A 91 3.69 -6.21 -7.43
N ALA A 92 2.66 -5.38 -7.55
CA ALA A 92 2.18 -4.53 -6.47
C ALA A 92 0.85 -5.10 -5.99
N ILE A 93 0.76 -5.39 -4.69
CA ILE A 93 -0.33 -6.17 -4.14
C ILE A 93 -1.07 -5.36 -3.08
N SER A 94 -2.39 -5.26 -3.25
CA SER A 94 -3.25 -4.61 -2.27
C SER A 94 -3.49 -5.58 -1.12
N VAL A 95 -3.04 -5.22 0.07
CA VAL A 95 -3.04 -6.12 1.22
C VAL A 95 -4.13 -5.80 2.21
N LEU A 96 -4.33 -4.54 2.54
CA LEU A 96 -5.22 -4.13 3.61
C LEU A 96 -5.92 -2.84 3.25
N SER A 97 -7.20 -2.72 3.67
CA SER A 97 -8.03 -1.53 3.45
C SER A 97 -8.13 -1.16 1.97
N GLY A 98 -8.26 -2.19 1.14
CA GLY A 98 -8.21 -2.02 -0.30
C GLY A 98 -9.34 -1.16 -0.85
N HIS A 99 -10.55 -1.41 -0.38
CA HIS A 99 -11.72 -0.73 -0.93
C HIS A 99 -12.04 0.57 -0.18
N LEU A 100 -12.29 0.47 1.12
CA LEU A 100 -12.67 1.65 1.89
C LEU A 100 -11.52 2.61 2.12
N GLY A 101 -10.32 2.09 2.30
CA GLY A 101 -9.14 2.91 2.56
C GLY A 101 -8.42 3.41 1.33
N GLY A 102 -8.90 3.07 0.12
CA GLY A 102 -8.25 3.52 -1.09
C GLY A 102 -7.02 2.70 -1.49
N GLY A 103 -6.86 1.52 -0.88
CA GLY A 103 -5.68 0.68 -1.15
C GLY A 103 -5.62 0.16 -2.57
N ASN A 104 -6.78 -0.14 -3.17
CA ASN A 104 -6.79 -0.64 -4.55
C ASN A 104 -6.37 0.45 -5.53
N GLU A 105 -6.84 1.66 -5.32
CA GLU A 105 -6.43 2.79 -6.16
C GLU A 105 -4.94 3.06 -5.99
N LEU A 106 -4.46 3.02 -4.76
CA LEU A 106 -3.04 3.21 -4.48
C LEU A 106 -2.21 2.11 -5.14
N THR A 107 -2.70 0.86 -5.10
CA THR A 107 -1.99 -0.26 -5.73
C THR A 107 -1.83 -0.04 -7.23
N HIS A 108 -2.88 0.41 -7.89
CA HIS A 108 -2.81 0.72 -9.32
C HIS A 108 -1.80 1.85 -9.58
N LEU A 109 -1.80 2.87 -8.73
CA LEU A 109 -0.90 4.00 -8.89
C LEU A 109 0.56 3.59 -8.67
N VAL A 110 0.81 2.80 -7.62
CA VAL A 110 2.16 2.28 -7.34
C VAL A 110 2.62 1.40 -8.49
N ALA A 111 1.75 0.53 -9.00
CA ALA A 111 2.06 -0.33 -10.11
C ALA A 111 2.41 0.47 -11.37
N GLU A 112 1.65 1.50 -11.64
CA GLU A 112 1.91 2.36 -12.80
C GLU A 112 3.28 3.03 -12.68
N ILE A 113 3.58 3.59 -11.52
CA ILE A 113 4.86 4.28 -11.31
C ILE A 113 6.03 3.30 -11.44
N ALA A 114 5.88 2.11 -10.89
CA ALA A 114 6.96 1.12 -10.87
C ALA A 114 7.05 0.28 -12.14
N GLY A 115 6.00 0.28 -12.95
CA GLY A 115 5.91 -0.62 -14.09
C GLY A 115 5.59 -2.04 -13.66
N ALA A 116 4.87 -2.20 -12.57
CA ALA A 116 4.54 -3.50 -11.99
C ALA A 116 3.13 -3.95 -12.38
N ASN A 117 2.86 -5.22 -12.12
CA ASN A 117 1.54 -5.78 -12.30
C ASN A 117 0.71 -5.54 -11.01
N PRO A 118 -0.45 -4.88 -11.10
CA PRO A 118 -1.28 -4.69 -9.90
C PRO A 118 -2.06 -5.96 -9.57
N VAL A 119 -2.08 -6.31 -8.29
CA VAL A 119 -2.79 -7.50 -7.81
C VAL A 119 -3.84 -7.05 -6.80
N ILE A 120 -5.10 -7.23 -7.17
CA ILE A 120 -6.24 -6.80 -6.38
C ILE A 120 -7.15 -8.01 -6.17
N THR A 121 -7.53 -8.25 -4.92
CA THR A 121 -8.26 -9.47 -4.58
C THR A 121 -9.68 -9.21 -4.05
N THR A 122 -10.07 -7.96 -3.83
CA THR A 122 -11.42 -7.66 -3.38
C THR A 122 -12.41 -8.04 -4.48
N ALA A 123 -13.54 -8.62 -4.08
CA ALA A 123 -14.47 -9.21 -5.05
C ALA A 123 -14.99 -8.21 -6.08
N THR A 124 -15.33 -7.01 -5.67
CA THR A 124 -15.85 -6.00 -6.58
C THR A 124 -14.81 -5.61 -7.64
N ASP A 125 -13.55 -5.49 -7.21
CA ASP A 125 -12.49 -5.09 -8.12
C ASP A 125 -11.97 -6.24 -8.96
N VAL A 126 -12.04 -7.46 -8.42
CA VAL A 126 -11.67 -8.65 -9.19
C VAL A 126 -12.60 -8.81 -10.38
N GLN A 127 -13.89 -8.57 -10.17
CA GLN A 127 -14.84 -8.59 -11.28
C GLN A 127 -14.63 -7.38 -12.19
N GLY A 128 -13.90 -6.39 -11.70
CA GLY A 128 -13.37 -5.33 -12.53
C GLY A 128 -14.40 -4.46 -13.21
N VAL A 129 -15.60 -4.50 -12.78
CA VAL A 129 -16.67 -3.84 -13.48
C VAL A 129 -17.23 -2.72 -12.66
N PHE A 130 -17.13 -1.54 -13.20
CA PHE A 130 -17.67 -0.37 -12.58
C PHE A 130 -19.15 -0.54 -12.19
N ALA A 131 -19.91 -1.19 -13.06
CA ALA A 131 -21.32 -1.46 -12.80
C ALA A 131 -21.50 -2.36 -11.58
N ILE A 132 -20.56 -3.26 -11.35
CA ILE A 132 -20.58 -4.12 -10.18
C ILE A 132 -20.46 -3.28 -8.92
N ASP A 133 -19.61 -2.30 -8.95
CA ASP A 133 -19.40 -1.41 -7.83
C ASP A 133 -20.70 -0.67 -7.48
N LEU A 134 -21.36 -0.15 -8.50
CA LEU A 134 -22.64 0.51 -8.31
C LEU A 134 -23.69 -0.45 -7.79
N TRP A 135 -23.70 -1.66 -8.32
CA TRP A 135 -24.62 -2.69 -7.89
C TRP A 135 -24.39 -3.02 -6.41
N THR A 136 -23.15 -3.13 -6.01
CA THR A 136 -22.80 -3.43 -4.64
C THR A 136 -23.31 -2.37 -3.68
N LYS A 137 -23.12 -1.12 -4.02
CA LYS A 137 -23.62 -0.01 -3.20
C LYS A 137 -25.12 -0.07 -3.08
N LYS A 138 -25.80 -0.27 -4.20
CA LYS A 138 -27.24 -0.29 -4.26
C LYS A 138 -27.82 -1.40 -3.41
N ASN A 139 -27.21 -2.55 -3.42
CA ASN A 139 -27.71 -3.73 -2.75
C ASN A 139 -27.06 -3.97 -1.40
N ASN A 140 -26.19 -3.07 -0.99
CA ASN A 140 -25.52 -3.16 0.29
C ASN A 140 -24.74 -4.47 0.44
N CYS A 141 -24.18 -4.96 -0.63
CA CYS A 141 -23.37 -6.18 -0.62
C CYS A 141 -21.92 -5.86 -0.38
N LYS A 142 -21.19 -6.86 0.07
CA LYS A 142 -19.77 -6.66 0.37
C LYS A 142 -18.90 -7.03 -0.76
#